data_154fb8cf1618ae398394b24992d70a30
#
_entry.id   154fb8cf1618ae398394b24992d70a30
#
_cell.length_a   1.000
_cell.length_b   1.000
_cell.length_c   1.000
_cell.angle_alpha   90.00
_cell.angle_beta   90.00
_cell.angle_gamma   90.00
#
_symmetry.space_group_name_H-M   'P 1'
#
loop_
_entity.id
_entity.type
_entity.pdbx_description
1 polymer ?
#
loop_
_entity_poly.entity_id
_entity_poly.type
_entity_poly.pdbx_seq_one_letter_code
_entity_poly.pdbx_strand_id
1 'polypeptide(L)'
;MVMYVLFGGMLATTWVQIIKAILLLAGATFMAVMVMKSVNFNFNTLFIQAVASHPKGIAIMSPGGLVSDPISALSLGLALMFGTAGLPHILMRFFTVNDAKEARKSVFYATGFIGYFYILTFIIGFGAIVLVGSNPAFKDASGILLGGNNMAAVHLADDVGGSFFLGFISAVAFATILAVVAGLTLAGASAVSHDLYASVIKDGKATERDELRVSKITVIILGIVAIGLGILFEKQNIAFMVGLAFS
;
A
#
# COMPACT_ATOMS: atom_id res chain seq x y z
N MET A 1 7.17 12.00 -9.81
CA MET A 1 7.13 10.58 -10.14
C MET A 1 7.70 10.28 -11.53
N VAL A 2 7.09 10.75 -12.63
CA VAL A 2 7.56 10.51 -14.02
C VAL A 2 9.06 10.84 -14.18
N MET A 3 9.50 12.01 -13.73
CA MET A 3 10.92 12.39 -13.73
C MET A 3 11.82 11.38 -13.02
N TYR A 4 11.40 10.90 -11.84
CA TYR A 4 12.16 9.93 -11.06
C TYR A 4 12.31 8.58 -11.79
N VAL A 5 11.25 8.08 -12.44
CA VAL A 5 11.28 6.83 -13.21
C VAL A 5 12.13 6.97 -14.47
N LEU A 6 12.04 8.11 -15.15
CA LEU A 6 12.79 8.37 -16.39
C LEU A 6 14.32 8.37 -16.19
N PHE A 7 14.79 8.81 -15.03
CA PHE A 7 16.22 8.97 -14.73
C PHE A 7 16.80 7.93 -13.77
N GLY A 8 15.96 7.36 -12.87
CA GLY A 8 16.43 6.53 -11.76
C GLY A 8 16.54 5.04 -12.05
N GLY A 9 15.76 4.51 -12.98
CA GLY A 9 15.73 3.08 -13.31
C GLY A 9 15.36 2.16 -12.12
N MET A 10 15.61 0.86 -12.28
CA MET A 10 15.17 -0.17 -11.32
C MET A 10 15.97 -0.16 -10.00
N LEU A 11 17.28 0.09 -10.07
CA LEU A 11 18.15 0.11 -8.88
C LEU A 11 17.78 1.27 -7.94
N ALA A 12 17.60 2.48 -8.47
CA ALA A 12 17.22 3.63 -7.68
C ALA A 12 15.85 3.43 -7.01
N THR A 13 14.88 2.87 -7.74
CA THR A 13 13.56 2.55 -7.18
C THR A 13 13.66 1.52 -6.05
N THR A 14 14.55 0.55 -6.15
CA THR A 14 14.76 -0.47 -5.12
C THR A 14 15.32 0.13 -3.82
N TRP A 15 16.35 0.99 -3.90
CA TRP A 15 16.91 1.65 -2.74
C TRP A 15 15.90 2.54 -2.01
N VAL A 16 15.13 3.33 -2.75
CA VAL A 16 14.07 4.15 -2.16
C VAL A 16 13.02 3.29 -1.47
N GLN A 17 12.68 2.13 -2.03
CA GLN A 17 11.73 1.20 -1.40
C GLN A 17 12.28 0.58 -0.12
N ILE A 18 13.56 0.29 -0.01
CA ILE A 18 14.19 -0.21 1.22
C ILE A 18 14.09 0.86 2.31
N ILE A 19 14.51 2.08 2.02
CA ILE A 19 14.48 3.19 2.98
C ILE A 19 13.05 3.43 3.48
N LYS A 20 12.07 3.54 2.56
CA LYS A 20 10.67 3.75 2.94
C LYS A 20 10.09 2.61 3.77
N ALA A 21 10.47 1.35 3.47
CA ALA A 21 10.00 0.20 4.24
C ALA A 21 10.46 0.27 5.69
N ILE A 22 11.72 0.65 5.92
CA ILE A 22 12.27 0.85 7.27
C ILE A 22 11.50 1.96 7.99
N LEU A 23 11.31 3.11 7.34
CA LEU A 23 10.60 4.24 7.94
C LEU A 23 9.13 3.92 8.21
N LEU A 24 8.46 3.21 7.29
CA LEU A 24 7.07 2.79 7.46
C LEU A 24 6.91 1.82 8.63
N LEU A 25 7.77 0.78 8.70
CA LEU A 25 7.74 -0.18 9.80
C LEU A 25 8.05 0.50 11.14
N ALA A 26 9.02 1.41 11.20
CA ALA A 26 9.33 2.16 12.40
C ALA A 26 8.14 3.03 12.85
N GLY A 27 7.54 3.78 11.92
CA GLY A 27 6.36 4.61 12.20
C GLY A 27 5.15 3.80 12.63
N ALA A 28 4.85 2.71 11.94
CA ALA A 28 3.74 1.83 12.29
C ALA A 28 3.97 1.14 13.64
N THR A 29 5.20 0.72 13.94
CA THR A 29 5.57 0.15 15.25
C THR A 29 5.35 1.18 16.35
N PHE A 30 5.81 2.41 16.16
CA PHE A 30 5.60 3.48 17.12
C PHE A 30 4.10 3.73 17.37
N MET A 31 3.28 3.85 16.32
CA MET A 31 1.82 3.99 16.46
C MET A 31 1.20 2.84 17.24
N ALA A 32 1.53 1.60 16.87
CA ALA A 32 0.99 0.42 17.55
C ALA A 32 1.40 0.36 19.04
N VAL A 33 2.63 0.71 19.37
CA VAL A 33 3.10 0.79 20.75
C VAL A 33 2.35 1.87 21.52
N MET A 34 2.12 3.04 20.93
CA MET A 34 1.37 4.13 21.58
C MET A 34 -0.11 3.76 21.78
N VAL A 35 -0.73 3.11 20.80
CA VAL A 35 -2.09 2.54 20.98
C VAL A 35 -2.10 1.53 22.11
N MET A 36 -1.16 0.60 22.15
CA MET A 36 -1.10 -0.40 23.22
C MET A 36 -0.83 0.23 24.58
N LYS A 37 -0.04 1.29 24.63
CA LYS A 37 0.19 2.07 25.86
C LYS A 37 -1.09 2.70 26.39
N SER A 38 -1.97 3.23 25.52
CA SER A 38 -3.25 3.85 25.93
C SER A 38 -4.22 2.86 26.61
N VAL A 39 -4.07 1.56 26.32
CA VAL A 39 -4.87 0.48 26.92
C VAL A 39 -4.04 -0.38 27.91
N ASN A 40 -2.93 0.16 28.45
CA ASN A 40 -2.04 -0.53 29.38
C ASN A 40 -1.53 -1.89 28.86
N PHE A 41 -1.22 -1.99 27.56
CA PHE A 41 -0.77 -3.21 26.88
C PHE A 41 -1.73 -4.39 27.00
N ASN A 42 -3.01 -4.13 27.14
CA ASN A 42 -4.04 -5.16 27.27
C ASN A 42 -4.92 -5.22 26.01
N PHE A 43 -4.75 -6.27 25.21
CA PHE A 43 -5.54 -6.49 23.99
C PHE A 43 -7.03 -6.62 24.26
N ASN A 44 -7.40 -7.29 25.37
CA ASN A 44 -8.81 -7.44 25.71
C ASN A 44 -9.48 -6.09 25.97
N THR A 45 -8.78 -5.19 26.66
CA THR A 45 -9.25 -3.80 26.86
C THR A 45 -9.41 -3.06 25.53
N LEU A 46 -8.45 -3.21 24.61
CA LEU A 46 -8.52 -2.61 23.28
C LEU A 46 -9.78 -3.07 22.52
N PHE A 47 -10.05 -4.36 22.51
CA PHE A 47 -11.23 -4.91 21.81
C PHE A 47 -12.54 -4.51 22.45
N ILE A 48 -12.65 -4.56 23.77
CA ILE A 48 -13.84 -4.12 24.50
C ILE A 48 -14.15 -2.64 24.21
N GLN A 49 -13.13 -1.77 24.30
CA GLN A 49 -13.29 -0.36 23.99
C GLN A 49 -13.67 -0.11 22.54
N ALA A 50 -13.06 -0.83 21.59
CA ALA A 50 -13.39 -0.71 20.17
C ALA A 50 -14.84 -1.13 19.88
N VAL A 51 -15.28 -2.26 20.46
CA VAL A 51 -16.69 -2.72 20.35
C VAL A 51 -17.65 -1.68 20.94
N ALA A 52 -17.32 -1.09 22.09
CA ALA A 52 -18.15 -0.09 22.75
C ALA A 52 -18.21 1.24 21.97
N SER A 53 -17.13 1.63 21.29
CA SER A 53 -17.03 2.91 20.57
C SER A 53 -17.58 2.85 19.15
N HIS A 54 -17.71 1.66 18.56
CA HIS A 54 -18.10 1.52 17.15
C HIS A 54 -19.62 1.34 16.99
N PRO A 55 -20.27 2.02 16.01
CA PRO A 55 -21.73 1.91 15.81
C PRO A 55 -22.23 0.50 15.54
N LYS A 56 -21.40 -0.38 14.94
CA LYS A 56 -21.74 -1.79 14.70
C LYS A 56 -21.52 -2.69 15.91
N GLY A 57 -21.01 -2.18 17.03
CA GLY A 57 -20.78 -2.95 18.25
C GLY A 57 -19.95 -4.22 17.99
N ILE A 58 -20.39 -5.34 18.56
CA ILE A 58 -19.68 -6.63 18.45
C ILE A 58 -19.49 -7.14 17.01
N ALA A 59 -20.28 -6.67 16.05
CA ALA A 59 -20.18 -7.08 14.66
C ALA A 59 -18.82 -6.72 14.01
N ILE A 60 -18.06 -5.77 14.59
CA ILE A 60 -16.70 -5.46 14.09
C ILE A 60 -15.69 -6.59 14.35
N MET A 61 -15.99 -7.49 15.26
CA MET A 61 -15.16 -8.67 15.56
C MET A 61 -15.45 -9.85 14.63
N SER A 62 -16.52 -9.78 13.84
CA SER A 62 -16.91 -10.84 12.91
C SER A 62 -16.16 -10.69 11.59
N PRO A 63 -15.81 -11.81 10.92
CA PRO A 63 -15.28 -11.77 9.56
C PRO A 63 -16.32 -11.21 8.58
N GLY A 64 -15.89 -10.75 7.42
CA GLY A 64 -16.80 -10.30 6.36
C GLY A 64 -17.12 -8.80 6.36
N GLY A 65 -16.32 -7.99 7.03
CA GLY A 65 -16.49 -6.52 7.04
C GLY A 65 -16.41 -5.87 5.65
N LEU A 66 -15.62 -6.43 4.74
CA LEU A 66 -15.49 -5.96 3.35
C LEU A 66 -16.42 -6.74 2.41
N VAL A 67 -16.48 -8.07 2.58
CA VAL A 67 -17.31 -8.99 1.78
C VAL A 67 -18.02 -9.95 2.72
N SER A 68 -19.33 -9.86 2.78
CA SER A 68 -20.15 -10.64 3.73
C SER A 68 -20.48 -12.05 3.24
N ASP A 69 -20.50 -12.27 1.91
CA ASP A 69 -20.74 -13.59 1.33
C ASP A 69 -19.50 -14.48 1.46
N PRO A 70 -19.60 -15.69 2.07
CA PRO A 70 -18.45 -16.55 2.31
C PRO A 70 -17.75 -17.03 1.03
N ILE A 71 -18.47 -17.28 -0.04
CA ILE A 71 -17.89 -17.73 -1.32
C ILE A 71 -17.11 -16.59 -1.96
N SER A 72 -17.69 -15.41 -1.98
CA SER A 72 -17.02 -14.19 -2.47
C SER A 72 -15.80 -13.83 -1.63
N ALA A 73 -15.84 -14.04 -0.31
CA ALA A 73 -14.70 -13.81 0.57
C ALA A 73 -13.54 -14.79 0.30
N LEU A 74 -13.85 -16.07 0.10
CA LEU A 74 -12.87 -17.09 -0.30
C LEU A 74 -12.27 -16.79 -1.68
N SER A 75 -13.11 -16.44 -2.65
CA SER A 75 -12.70 -16.07 -4.01
C SER A 75 -11.76 -14.85 -3.98
N LEU A 76 -12.13 -13.80 -3.24
CA LEU A 76 -11.28 -12.63 -3.06
C LEU A 76 -9.95 -12.97 -2.37
N GLY A 77 -9.97 -13.83 -1.36
CA GLY A 77 -8.75 -14.31 -0.68
C GLY A 77 -7.81 -15.04 -1.63
N LEU A 78 -8.32 -15.92 -2.47
CA LEU A 78 -7.55 -16.63 -3.50
C LEU A 78 -7.03 -15.66 -4.57
N ALA A 79 -7.86 -14.74 -5.04
CA ALA A 79 -7.47 -13.72 -6.02
C ALA A 79 -6.34 -12.84 -5.49
N LEU A 80 -6.44 -12.37 -4.25
CA LEU A 80 -5.38 -11.58 -3.60
C LEU A 80 -4.09 -12.39 -3.41
N MET A 81 -4.19 -13.69 -3.05
CA MET A 81 -3.02 -14.54 -2.86
C MET A 81 -2.28 -14.80 -4.17
N PHE A 82 -2.97 -15.24 -5.21
CA PHE A 82 -2.36 -15.57 -6.49
C PHE A 82 -2.10 -14.33 -7.35
N GLY A 83 -2.97 -13.33 -7.32
CA GLY A 83 -2.80 -12.08 -8.05
C GLY A 83 -1.58 -11.31 -7.58
N THR A 84 -1.36 -11.17 -6.27
CA THR A 84 -0.16 -10.50 -5.76
C THR A 84 1.13 -11.25 -6.07
N ALA A 85 1.10 -12.60 -6.08
CA ALA A 85 2.27 -13.40 -6.42
C ALA A 85 2.70 -13.26 -7.88
N GLY A 86 1.74 -13.00 -8.79
CA GLY A 86 1.98 -12.84 -10.23
C GLY A 86 2.28 -11.42 -10.70
N LEU A 87 2.29 -10.43 -9.81
CA LEU A 87 2.48 -9.03 -10.21
C LEU A 87 3.86 -8.76 -10.84
N PRO A 88 3.92 -8.23 -12.08
CA PRO A 88 5.18 -8.03 -12.79
C PRO A 88 6.19 -7.18 -12.01
N HIS A 89 5.76 -6.12 -11.34
CA HIS A 89 6.64 -5.23 -10.57
C HIS A 89 7.23 -5.91 -9.32
N ILE A 90 6.65 -7.03 -8.85
CA ILE A 90 7.21 -7.87 -7.79
C ILE A 90 8.21 -8.85 -8.39
N LEU A 91 7.83 -9.54 -9.47
CA LEU A 91 8.68 -10.53 -10.13
C LEU A 91 9.96 -9.91 -10.69
N MET A 92 9.89 -8.71 -11.25
CA MET A 92 11.07 -7.97 -11.74
C MET A 92 12.13 -7.71 -10.67
N ARG A 93 11.79 -7.77 -9.37
CA ARG A 93 12.76 -7.62 -8.27
C ARG A 93 13.73 -8.79 -8.18
N PHE A 94 13.35 -9.97 -8.65
CA PHE A 94 14.24 -11.11 -8.67
C PHE A 94 15.43 -10.93 -9.64
N PHE A 95 15.31 -10.05 -10.64
CA PHE A 95 16.42 -9.68 -11.52
C PHE A 95 17.42 -8.71 -10.87
N THR A 96 17.13 -8.20 -9.66
CA THR A 96 18.04 -7.31 -8.92
C THR A 96 18.90 -8.05 -7.90
N VAL A 97 18.76 -9.37 -7.77
CA VAL A 97 19.56 -10.24 -6.89
C VAL A 97 20.50 -11.13 -7.70
N ASN A 98 21.64 -11.51 -7.09
CA ASN A 98 22.73 -12.17 -7.80
C ASN A 98 22.45 -13.66 -8.11
N ASP A 99 21.69 -14.34 -7.26
CA ASP A 99 21.41 -15.77 -7.42
C ASP A 99 20.07 -16.20 -6.83
N ALA A 100 19.65 -17.43 -7.14
CA ALA A 100 18.39 -18.02 -6.68
C ALA A 100 18.33 -18.26 -5.16
N LYS A 101 19.49 -18.41 -4.50
CA LYS A 101 19.54 -18.59 -3.03
C LYS A 101 19.21 -17.29 -2.33
N GLU A 102 19.78 -16.18 -2.79
CA GLU A 102 19.49 -14.85 -2.26
C GLU A 102 18.03 -14.44 -2.59
N ALA A 103 17.51 -14.81 -3.77
CA ALA A 103 16.10 -14.61 -4.10
C ALA A 103 15.18 -15.30 -3.09
N ARG A 104 15.38 -16.59 -2.79
CA ARG A 104 14.58 -17.32 -1.79
C ARG A 104 14.69 -16.73 -0.39
N LYS A 105 15.89 -16.31 0.00
CA LYS A 105 16.13 -15.67 1.29
C LYS A 105 15.40 -14.33 1.40
N SER A 106 15.39 -13.54 0.33
CA SER A 106 14.65 -12.27 0.28
C SER A 106 13.13 -12.48 0.44
N VAL A 107 12.56 -13.50 -0.18
CA VAL A 107 11.14 -13.87 -0.01
C VAL A 107 10.83 -14.23 1.44
N PHE A 108 11.68 -15.02 2.08
CA PHE A 108 11.49 -15.37 3.49
C PHE A 108 11.45 -14.14 4.40
N TYR A 109 12.41 -13.22 4.26
CA TYR A 109 12.39 -11.97 5.03
C TYR A 109 11.21 -11.08 4.68
N ALA A 110 10.88 -10.95 3.40
CA ALA A 110 9.72 -10.17 2.97
C ALA A 110 8.42 -10.70 3.59
N THR A 111 8.21 -12.02 3.59
CA THR A 111 7.05 -12.65 4.22
C THR A 111 6.98 -12.34 5.72
N GLY A 112 8.11 -12.41 6.42
CA GLY A 112 8.19 -12.06 7.84
C GLY A 112 7.85 -10.60 8.12
N PHE A 113 8.41 -9.66 7.36
CA PHE A 113 8.12 -8.23 7.51
C PHE A 113 6.69 -7.87 7.13
N ILE A 114 6.13 -8.50 6.10
CA ILE A 114 4.73 -8.31 5.70
C ILE A 114 3.81 -8.83 6.81
N GLY A 115 4.05 -10.04 7.34
CA GLY A 115 3.28 -10.59 8.46
C GLY A 115 3.33 -9.70 9.70
N TYR A 116 4.51 -9.21 10.05
CA TYR A 116 4.69 -8.23 11.12
C TYR A 116 3.87 -6.95 10.88
N PHE A 117 3.93 -6.41 9.68
CA PHE A 117 3.15 -5.21 9.33
C PHE A 117 1.64 -5.44 9.44
N TYR A 118 1.12 -6.61 9.06
CA TYR A 118 -0.29 -6.94 9.24
C TYR A 118 -0.71 -6.97 10.71
N ILE A 119 0.15 -7.46 11.61
CA ILE A 119 -0.11 -7.39 13.05
C ILE A 119 -0.18 -5.93 13.51
N LEU A 120 0.73 -5.08 13.05
CA LEU A 120 0.71 -3.65 13.38
C LEU A 120 -0.55 -2.96 12.87
N THR A 121 -0.96 -3.22 11.61
CA THR A 121 -2.17 -2.61 11.03
C THR A 121 -3.44 -3.03 11.75
N PHE A 122 -3.48 -4.26 12.26
CA PHE A 122 -4.58 -4.74 13.11
C PHE A 122 -4.68 -3.91 14.41
N ILE A 123 -3.57 -3.73 15.11
CA ILE A 123 -3.53 -2.90 16.34
C ILE A 123 -3.90 -1.44 16.03
N ILE A 124 -3.32 -0.88 14.97
CA ILE A 124 -3.59 0.50 14.52
C ILE A 124 -5.06 0.68 14.16
N GLY A 125 -5.66 -0.29 13.47
CA GLY A 125 -7.07 -0.24 13.07
C GLY A 125 -8.02 -0.17 14.28
N PHE A 126 -7.84 -1.07 15.25
CA PHE A 126 -8.63 -1.03 16.48
C PHE A 126 -8.32 0.22 17.33
N GLY A 127 -7.06 0.65 17.37
CA GLY A 127 -6.66 1.90 18.01
C GLY A 127 -7.32 3.12 17.39
N ALA A 128 -7.43 3.19 16.07
CA ALA A 128 -8.13 4.26 15.38
C ALA A 128 -9.62 4.29 15.72
N ILE A 129 -10.27 3.13 15.86
CA ILE A 129 -11.68 3.07 16.30
C ILE A 129 -11.81 3.67 17.70
N VAL A 130 -10.92 3.32 18.63
CA VAL A 130 -10.98 3.77 20.03
C VAL A 130 -10.61 5.25 20.17
N LEU A 131 -9.48 5.68 19.62
CA LEU A 131 -8.92 7.01 19.86
C LEU A 131 -9.46 8.07 18.89
N VAL A 132 -9.52 7.76 17.59
CA VAL A 132 -9.96 8.68 16.56
C VAL A 132 -11.49 8.62 16.39
N GLY A 133 -12.06 7.42 16.39
CA GLY A 133 -13.49 7.21 16.22
C GLY A 133 -14.37 7.83 17.33
N SER A 134 -13.85 7.98 18.53
CA SER A 134 -14.52 8.63 19.65
C SER A 134 -14.26 10.14 19.76
N ASN A 135 -13.23 10.67 19.09
CA ASN A 135 -12.79 12.05 19.23
C ASN A 135 -13.50 12.99 18.22
N PRO A 136 -14.30 13.97 18.69
CA PRO A 136 -15.00 14.92 17.82
C PRO A 136 -14.05 15.81 16.99
N ALA A 137 -12.80 16.03 17.43
CA ALA A 137 -11.83 16.88 16.74
C ALA A 137 -11.47 16.35 15.33
N PHE A 138 -11.64 15.05 15.10
CA PHE A 138 -11.35 14.42 13.81
C PHE A 138 -12.61 14.16 12.96
N LYS A 139 -13.76 14.73 13.36
CA LYS A 139 -15.03 14.52 12.67
C LYS A 139 -15.60 15.84 12.16
N ASP A 140 -16.33 15.74 11.07
CA ASP A 140 -17.16 16.85 10.57
C ASP A 140 -18.48 16.98 11.35
N ALA A 141 -19.30 17.97 10.98
CA ALA A 141 -20.62 18.20 11.58
C ALA A 141 -21.60 17.01 11.40
N SER A 142 -21.35 16.13 10.46
CA SER A 142 -22.13 14.91 10.19
C SER A 142 -21.63 13.69 10.98
N GLY A 143 -20.55 13.84 11.77
CA GLY A 143 -19.91 12.74 12.50
C GLY A 143 -19.03 11.84 11.64
N ILE A 144 -18.75 12.22 10.40
CA ILE A 144 -17.87 11.50 9.48
C ILE A 144 -16.44 11.97 9.70
N LEU A 145 -15.47 11.06 9.59
CA LEU A 145 -14.03 11.39 9.68
C LEU A 145 -13.65 12.43 8.62
N LEU A 146 -12.95 13.47 9.05
CA LEU A 146 -12.38 14.48 8.15
C LEU A 146 -11.48 13.83 7.10
N GLY A 147 -11.81 14.04 5.82
CA GLY A 147 -11.13 13.39 4.69
C GLY A 147 -11.48 11.91 4.48
N GLY A 148 -12.48 11.39 5.20
CA GLY A 148 -13.00 10.03 5.03
C GLY A 148 -12.19 8.94 5.75
N ASN A 149 -12.62 7.69 5.61
CA ASN A 149 -12.06 6.56 6.34
C ASN A 149 -10.58 6.27 6.01
N ASN A 150 -10.11 6.69 4.83
CA ASN A 150 -8.71 6.53 4.44
C ASN A 150 -7.74 7.38 5.29
N MET A 151 -8.26 8.40 5.98
CA MET A 151 -7.47 9.28 6.86
C MET A 151 -7.33 8.77 8.30
N ALA A 152 -7.98 7.66 8.66
CA ALA A 152 -8.01 7.16 10.04
C ALA A 152 -6.61 6.96 10.66
N ALA A 153 -5.66 6.38 9.90
CA ALA A 153 -4.29 6.19 10.38
C ALA A 153 -3.51 7.51 10.51
N VAL A 154 -3.81 8.49 9.67
CA VAL A 154 -3.18 9.82 9.70
C VAL A 154 -3.67 10.59 10.93
N HIS A 155 -4.97 10.59 11.20
CA HIS A 155 -5.53 11.17 12.43
C HIS A 155 -5.02 10.47 13.69
N LEU A 156 -4.88 9.14 13.65
CA LEU A 156 -4.29 8.41 14.77
C LEU A 156 -2.83 8.84 15.01
N ALA A 157 -2.05 9.08 13.95
CA ALA A 157 -0.69 9.57 14.10
C ALA A 157 -0.63 10.94 14.79
N ASP A 158 -1.59 11.84 14.50
CA ASP A 158 -1.73 13.12 15.18
C ASP A 158 -2.09 12.95 16.67
N ASP A 159 -3.07 12.11 16.95
CA ASP A 159 -3.53 11.83 18.33
C ASP A 159 -2.43 11.25 19.22
N VAL A 160 -1.65 10.28 18.72
CA VAL A 160 -0.67 9.55 19.54
C VAL A 160 0.73 10.20 19.56
N GLY A 161 1.08 11.00 18.58
CA GLY A 161 2.42 11.56 18.42
C GLY A 161 2.48 13.06 18.10
N GLY A 162 1.33 13.71 18.01
CA GLY A 162 1.19 15.13 17.72
C GLY A 162 1.67 15.53 16.32
N SER A 163 1.70 16.82 16.04
CA SER A 163 1.95 17.39 14.71
C SER A 163 3.30 16.99 14.10
N PHE A 164 4.32 16.76 14.93
CA PHE A 164 5.63 16.31 14.43
C PHE A 164 5.53 14.89 13.84
N PHE A 165 4.90 13.99 14.55
CA PHE A 165 4.74 12.61 14.10
C PHE A 165 3.73 12.50 12.95
N LEU A 166 2.68 13.32 12.94
CA LEU A 166 1.79 13.49 11.81
C LEU A 166 2.57 13.88 10.54
N GLY A 167 3.45 14.87 10.63
CA GLY A 167 4.31 15.26 9.51
C GLY A 167 5.22 14.13 9.02
N PHE A 168 5.83 13.40 9.96
CA PHE A 168 6.65 12.24 9.64
C PHE A 168 5.87 11.15 8.91
N ILE A 169 4.74 10.71 9.45
CA ILE A 169 3.91 9.65 8.83
C ILE A 169 3.34 10.10 7.48
N SER A 170 2.93 11.35 7.34
CA SER A 170 2.46 11.91 6.07
C SER A 170 3.56 11.91 5.01
N ALA A 171 4.78 12.27 5.37
CA ALA A 171 5.93 12.22 4.46
C ALA A 171 6.29 10.78 4.06
N VAL A 172 6.26 9.84 5.00
CA VAL A 172 6.50 8.41 4.74
C VAL A 172 5.40 7.82 3.84
N ALA A 173 4.14 8.15 4.08
CA ALA A 173 3.01 7.73 3.25
C ALA A 173 3.17 8.26 1.82
N PHE A 174 3.47 9.55 1.66
CA PHE A 174 3.70 10.15 0.35
C PHE A 174 4.89 9.53 -0.40
N ALA A 175 6.02 9.33 0.28
CA ALA A 175 7.18 8.64 -0.29
C ALA A 175 6.85 7.20 -0.70
N THR A 176 5.99 6.51 0.08
CA THR A 176 5.53 5.16 -0.22
C THR A 176 4.68 5.11 -1.49
N ILE A 177 3.73 6.03 -1.64
CA ILE A 177 2.89 6.15 -2.84
C ILE A 177 3.79 6.41 -4.06
N LEU A 178 4.70 7.37 -4.00
CA LEU A 178 5.62 7.68 -5.10
C LEU A 178 6.43 6.46 -5.55
N ALA A 179 6.99 5.72 -4.60
CA ALA A 179 7.84 4.57 -4.91
C ALA A 179 7.07 3.39 -5.53
N VAL A 180 5.84 3.12 -5.06
CA VAL A 180 4.98 2.06 -5.62
C VAL A 180 4.52 2.42 -7.03
N VAL A 181 3.99 3.63 -7.20
CA VAL A 181 3.53 4.09 -8.52
C VAL A 181 4.68 4.14 -9.53
N ALA A 182 5.89 4.53 -9.09
CA ALA A 182 7.08 4.47 -9.95
C ALA A 182 7.39 3.03 -10.40
N GLY A 183 7.33 2.05 -9.50
CA GLY A 183 7.55 0.64 -9.82
C GLY A 183 6.51 0.08 -10.80
N LEU A 184 5.24 0.38 -10.58
CA LEU A 184 4.14 -0.03 -11.46
C LEU A 184 4.26 0.59 -12.86
N THR A 185 4.58 1.88 -12.92
CA THR A 185 4.76 2.60 -14.20
C THR A 185 5.95 2.03 -14.98
N LEU A 186 7.05 1.70 -14.29
CA LEU A 186 8.22 1.11 -14.92
C LEU A 186 7.92 -0.30 -15.46
N ALA A 187 7.21 -1.13 -14.69
CA ALA A 187 6.79 -2.45 -15.13
C ALA A 187 5.87 -2.40 -16.36
N GLY A 188 4.87 -1.51 -16.35
CA GLY A 188 4.01 -1.29 -17.51
C GLY A 188 4.76 -0.77 -18.74
N ALA A 189 5.69 0.15 -18.54
CA ALA A 189 6.52 0.67 -19.64
C ALA A 189 7.46 -0.40 -20.22
N SER A 190 8.00 -1.28 -19.38
CA SER A 190 8.81 -2.42 -19.81
C SER A 190 8.00 -3.41 -20.64
N ALA A 191 6.80 -3.78 -20.19
CA ALA A 191 5.93 -4.68 -20.93
C ALA A 191 5.57 -4.12 -22.32
N VAL A 192 5.29 -2.84 -22.43
CA VAL A 192 5.01 -2.21 -23.74
C VAL A 192 6.26 -2.12 -24.62
N SER A 193 7.39 -1.71 -24.07
CA SER A 193 8.61 -1.50 -24.87
C SER A 193 9.32 -2.78 -25.27
N HIS A 194 9.42 -3.74 -24.35
CA HIS A 194 10.13 -4.98 -24.58
C HIS A 194 9.22 -6.07 -25.16
N ASP A 195 8.11 -6.39 -24.46
CA ASP A 195 7.28 -7.53 -24.86
C ASP A 195 6.47 -7.20 -26.12
N LEU A 196 5.80 -6.04 -26.14
CA LEU A 196 4.95 -5.68 -27.27
C LEU A 196 5.78 -5.11 -28.44
N TYR A 197 6.56 -4.05 -28.20
CA TYR A 197 7.25 -3.36 -29.30
C TYR A 197 8.45 -4.15 -29.82
N ALA A 198 9.38 -4.54 -28.98
CA ALA A 198 10.59 -5.20 -29.42
C ALA A 198 10.35 -6.64 -29.89
N SER A 199 9.60 -7.42 -29.12
CA SER A 199 9.38 -8.84 -29.41
C SER A 199 8.30 -9.08 -30.48
N VAL A 200 7.15 -8.41 -30.38
CA VAL A 200 6.00 -8.66 -31.29
C VAL A 200 6.06 -7.77 -32.52
N ILE A 201 6.17 -6.44 -32.36
CA ILE A 201 6.10 -5.51 -33.49
C ILE A 201 7.39 -5.53 -34.34
N LYS A 202 8.54 -5.67 -33.71
CA LYS A 202 9.86 -5.67 -34.36
C LYS A 202 10.48 -7.04 -34.57
N ASP A 203 9.80 -8.13 -34.23
CA ASP A 203 10.31 -9.51 -34.33
C ASP A 203 11.71 -9.68 -33.71
N GLY A 204 11.97 -9.07 -32.55
CA GLY A 204 13.27 -9.09 -31.89
C GLY A 204 14.37 -8.26 -32.56
N LYS A 205 14.03 -7.43 -33.55
CA LYS A 205 15.00 -6.58 -34.30
C LYS A 205 15.05 -5.13 -33.80
N ALA A 206 14.41 -4.83 -32.67
CA ALA A 206 14.47 -3.50 -32.06
C ALA A 206 15.87 -3.19 -31.56
N THR A 207 16.29 -1.94 -31.70
CA THR A 207 17.53 -1.49 -31.08
C THR A 207 17.24 -1.09 -29.63
N GLU A 208 18.23 -1.20 -28.75
CA GLU A 208 18.15 -0.74 -27.35
C GLU A 208 17.68 0.72 -27.23
N ARG A 209 18.09 1.54 -28.19
CA ARG A 209 17.69 2.95 -28.29
C ARG A 209 16.20 3.13 -28.60
N ASP A 210 15.65 2.25 -29.43
CA ASP A 210 14.23 2.28 -29.78
C ASP A 210 13.37 1.81 -28.59
N GLU A 211 13.79 0.74 -27.91
CA GLU A 211 13.11 0.26 -26.69
C GLU A 211 13.09 1.34 -25.60
N LEU A 212 14.21 2.01 -25.35
CA LEU A 212 14.29 3.11 -24.39
C LEU A 212 13.37 4.29 -24.78
N ARG A 213 13.28 4.60 -26.07
CA ARG A 213 12.38 5.67 -26.54
C ARG A 213 10.93 5.30 -26.33
N VAL A 214 10.51 4.09 -26.70
CA VAL A 214 9.15 3.58 -26.49
C VAL A 214 8.82 3.53 -25.00
N SER A 215 9.72 3.03 -24.17
CA SER A 215 9.57 3.00 -22.72
C SER A 215 9.29 4.40 -22.14
N LYS A 216 10.09 5.41 -22.53
CA LYS A 216 9.90 6.79 -22.06
C LYS A 216 8.54 7.38 -22.47
N ILE A 217 8.11 7.15 -23.72
CA ILE A 217 6.80 7.59 -24.19
C ILE A 217 5.69 6.91 -23.39
N THR A 218 5.81 5.60 -23.16
CA THR A 218 4.84 4.82 -22.40
C THR A 218 4.73 5.30 -20.96
N VAL A 219 5.83 5.64 -20.31
CA VAL A 219 5.83 6.22 -18.93
C VAL A 219 5.00 7.51 -18.88
N ILE A 220 5.13 8.38 -19.89
CA ILE A 220 4.37 9.63 -19.96
C ILE A 220 2.88 9.34 -20.14
N ILE A 221 2.53 8.46 -21.08
CA ILE A 221 1.13 8.08 -21.36
C ILE A 221 0.50 7.46 -20.10
N LEU A 222 1.17 6.48 -19.48
CA LEU A 222 0.68 5.86 -18.25
C LEU A 222 0.53 6.87 -17.10
N GLY A 223 1.43 7.85 -17.02
CA GLY A 223 1.33 8.93 -16.03
C GLY A 223 0.08 9.78 -16.23
N ILE A 224 -0.23 10.16 -17.46
CA ILE A 224 -1.44 10.93 -17.80
C ILE A 224 -2.71 10.13 -17.48
N VAL A 225 -2.75 8.86 -17.89
CA VAL A 225 -3.89 7.95 -17.60
C VAL A 225 -4.08 7.78 -16.10
N ALA A 226 -2.99 7.56 -15.36
CA ALA A 226 -3.05 7.40 -13.90
C ALA A 226 -3.60 8.64 -13.20
N ILE A 227 -3.23 9.85 -13.64
CA ILE A 227 -3.79 11.11 -13.12
C ILE A 227 -5.30 11.18 -13.39
N GLY A 228 -5.71 10.90 -14.63
CA GLY A 228 -7.13 10.93 -15.03
C GLY A 228 -7.97 9.94 -14.22
N LEU A 229 -7.51 8.70 -14.07
CA LEU A 229 -8.18 7.69 -13.23
C LEU A 229 -8.18 8.07 -11.75
N GLY A 230 -7.09 8.65 -11.24
CA GLY A 230 -7.01 9.12 -9.86
C GLY A 230 -8.06 10.19 -9.53
N ILE A 231 -8.30 11.12 -10.44
CA ILE A 231 -9.36 12.13 -10.30
C ILE A 231 -10.76 11.49 -10.38
N LEU A 232 -10.96 10.56 -11.31
CA LEU A 232 -12.25 9.89 -11.50
C LEU A 232 -12.66 9.06 -10.28
N PHE A 233 -11.69 8.40 -9.63
CA PHE A 233 -11.91 7.49 -8.50
C PHE A 233 -11.54 8.07 -7.13
N GLU A 234 -11.36 9.39 -7.02
CA GLU A 234 -10.93 10.08 -5.79
C GLU A 234 -11.73 9.70 -4.53
N LYS A 235 -13.04 9.51 -4.68
CA LYS A 235 -13.96 9.23 -3.56
C LYS A 235 -14.11 7.75 -3.23
N GLN A 236 -13.43 6.86 -3.95
CA GLN A 236 -13.57 5.42 -3.73
C GLN A 236 -12.72 4.95 -2.53
N ASN A 237 -13.19 3.89 -1.88
CA ASN A 237 -12.42 3.25 -0.81
C ASN A 237 -11.19 2.54 -1.40
N ILE A 238 -10.01 2.82 -0.85
CA ILE A 238 -8.74 2.27 -1.35
C ILE A 238 -8.70 0.75 -1.26
N ALA A 239 -9.21 0.14 -0.18
CA ALA A 239 -9.23 -1.31 -0.03
C ALA A 239 -10.08 -2.01 -1.10
N PHE A 240 -11.22 -1.40 -1.48
CA PHE A 240 -12.06 -1.87 -2.57
C PHE A 240 -11.33 -1.79 -3.92
N MET A 241 -10.66 -0.66 -4.20
CA MET A 241 -9.90 -0.46 -5.44
C MET A 241 -8.73 -1.45 -5.56
N VAL A 242 -8.03 -1.72 -4.47
CA VAL A 242 -6.95 -2.72 -4.43
C VAL A 242 -7.50 -4.12 -4.66
N GLY A 243 -8.62 -4.48 -4.03
CA GLY A 243 -9.31 -5.75 -4.27
C GLY A 243 -9.67 -5.94 -5.75
N LEU A 244 -10.24 -4.90 -6.37
CA LEU A 244 -10.60 -4.93 -7.80
C LEU A 244 -9.38 -5.04 -8.72
N ALA A 245 -8.24 -4.41 -8.36
CA ALA A 245 -7.03 -4.46 -9.18
C ALA A 245 -6.33 -5.82 -9.15
N PHE A 246 -6.55 -6.63 -8.10
CA PHE A 246 -5.89 -7.92 -7.91
C PHE A 246 -6.80 -9.13 -8.19
N SER A 247 -8.10 -8.91 -8.39
CA SER A 247 -9.06 -9.96 -8.77
C SER A 247 -9.12 -10.14 -10.30
#